data_2162a6751a5c089c94306bb6e8f87cfe
#
_entry.id   2162a6751a5c089c94306bb6e8f87cfe
#
_cell.length_a   1.000
_cell.length_b   1.000
_cell.length_c   1.000
_cell.angle_alpha   90.00
_cell.angle_beta   90.00
_cell.angle_gamma   90.00
#
_symmetry.space_group_name_H-M   'P 1'
#
loop_
_entity.id
_entity.type
_entity.pdbx_description
1 polymer ?
#
loop_
_entity_poly.entity_id
_entity_poly.type
_entity_poly.pdbx_seq_one_letter_code
_entity_poly.pdbx_strand_id
1 'polypeptide(L)'
;MRKAFLLIIGLSFCVATFAQSNVYFTSEITPESLVRVFQALGVEPTGNVAVKISTGESAKSNYLRPEFIQNLVSLTNATIVECNTAYGGMRDATPSHLQIIKERGFDQIAKVDIMDSEGVMEIPVSDTTWIKKDIVGSHLANYDFMINLAHFKGHARGGYGGVLKNQSIGVAARSGKCYIHTAGESTITITGSNTQDSFLESMAAAAQAVHNYFKQDGKNIVYIDVMNNLSVDCDCNPLPAAPEIADIGILASTDPIALDKACLDLIFDYNPTPGNNPQPLIDRITELHGTHIIEYAEQIGLGVTQYNLIDIDATGIEEIDQENLDPETLRYNVFTIDGKKILHNAKSLESLPSGVYIVNGKKQVIVK
;
A
#
# COMPACT_ATOMS: atom_id res chain seq x y z
N MET A 1 47.35 -53.91 15.08
CA MET A 1 46.17 -53.16 15.59
C MET A 1 45.97 -51.91 14.70
N ARG A 2 45.03 -52.00 13.75
CA ARG A 2 44.66 -50.83 12.83
C ARG A 2 43.50 -50.09 13.47
N LYS A 3 43.72 -48.82 13.83
CA LYS A 3 42.66 -47.92 14.31
C LYS A 3 41.91 -47.36 13.10
N ALA A 4 40.63 -47.69 12.95
CA ALA A 4 39.74 -47.09 11.99
C ALA A 4 39.28 -45.74 12.54
N PHE A 5 39.53 -44.65 11.79
CA PHE A 5 38.97 -43.33 12.06
C PHE A 5 37.63 -43.22 11.33
N LEU A 6 36.54 -43.12 12.09
CA LEU A 6 35.22 -42.86 11.57
C LEU A 6 35.09 -41.32 11.35
N LEU A 7 35.02 -40.89 10.10
CA LEU A 7 34.76 -39.49 9.72
C LEU A 7 33.25 -39.28 9.71
N ILE A 8 32.69 -38.59 10.71
CA ILE A 8 31.29 -38.16 10.73
C ILE A 8 31.20 -36.88 9.94
N ILE A 9 30.67 -36.96 8.71
CA ILE A 9 30.31 -35.79 7.91
C ILE A 9 28.95 -35.32 8.42
N GLY A 10 28.97 -34.25 9.22
CA GLY A 10 27.76 -33.56 9.61
C GLY A 10 27.16 -32.80 8.41
N LEU A 11 26.03 -33.27 7.88
CA LEU A 11 25.22 -32.52 6.93
C LEU A 11 24.52 -31.40 7.72
N SER A 12 25.03 -30.15 7.63
CA SER A 12 24.28 -28.97 8.05
C SER A 12 23.16 -28.72 7.03
N PHE A 13 21.94 -29.06 7.40
CA PHE A 13 20.75 -28.56 6.69
C PHE A 13 20.63 -27.06 6.95
N CYS A 14 21.02 -26.24 5.99
CA CYS A 14 20.68 -24.82 5.98
C CYS A 14 19.19 -24.73 5.66
N VAL A 15 18.34 -24.56 6.67
CA VAL A 15 16.94 -24.21 6.47
C VAL A 15 16.95 -22.77 5.95
N ALA A 16 16.73 -22.58 4.66
CA ALA A 16 16.49 -21.26 4.10
C ALA A 16 15.18 -20.75 4.70
N THR A 17 15.25 -19.83 5.64
CA THR A 17 14.09 -19.05 6.07
C THR A 17 13.81 -18.07 4.94
N PHE A 18 12.76 -18.30 4.17
CA PHE A 18 12.28 -17.31 3.22
C PHE A 18 11.83 -16.06 4.00
N ALA A 19 12.28 -14.89 3.57
CA ALA A 19 11.79 -13.65 4.11
C ALA A 19 10.27 -13.59 3.88
N GLN A 20 9.51 -13.23 4.90
CA GLN A 20 8.06 -13.14 4.85
C GLN A 20 7.64 -11.79 5.41
N SER A 21 6.75 -11.10 4.70
CA SER A 21 6.24 -9.78 5.10
C SER A 21 4.87 -9.89 5.74
N ASN A 22 4.57 -9.03 6.70
CA ASN A 22 3.22 -8.94 7.27
C ASN A 22 2.33 -8.07 6.40
N VAL A 23 1.12 -8.55 6.13
CA VAL A 23 0.02 -7.80 5.52
C VAL A 23 -1.13 -7.76 6.53
N TYR A 24 -1.46 -6.58 7.02
CA TYR A 24 -2.57 -6.37 7.94
C TYR A 24 -3.86 -6.16 7.16
N PHE A 25 -4.92 -6.80 7.59
CA PHE A 25 -6.22 -6.81 6.90
C PHE A 25 -7.34 -6.46 7.86
N THR A 26 -8.32 -5.70 7.38
CA THR A 26 -9.64 -5.52 8.00
C THR A 26 -10.72 -5.63 6.93
N SER A 27 -11.81 -6.32 7.24
CA SER A 27 -12.99 -6.41 6.37
C SER A 27 -13.85 -5.14 6.41
N GLU A 28 -13.68 -4.30 7.41
CA GLU A 28 -14.41 -3.05 7.55
C GLU A 28 -13.79 -1.95 6.67
N ILE A 29 -14.65 -1.26 5.89
CA ILE A 29 -14.23 -0.14 5.03
C ILE A 29 -14.88 1.15 5.55
N THR A 30 -14.26 1.71 6.59
CA THR A 30 -14.67 2.96 7.23
C THR A 30 -13.46 3.89 7.39
N PRO A 31 -13.65 5.19 7.61
CA PRO A 31 -12.53 6.10 7.94
C PRO A 31 -11.74 5.66 9.17
N GLU A 32 -12.40 5.06 10.16
CA GLU A 32 -11.81 4.55 11.39
C GLU A 32 -10.97 3.29 11.14
N SER A 33 -11.47 2.36 10.33
CA SER A 33 -10.73 1.13 10.00
C SER A 33 -9.51 1.41 9.10
N LEU A 34 -9.57 2.44 8.24
CA LEU A 34 -8.40 2.91 7.50
C LEU A 34 -7.30 3.40 8.45
N VAL A 35 -7.66 4.11 9.51
CA VAL A 35 -6.70 4.51 10.56
C VAL A 35 -6.17 3.30 11.32
N ARG A 36 -7.05 2.36 11.71
CA ARG A 36 -6.63 1.15 12.44
C ARG A 36 -5.62 0.31 11.67
N VAL A 37 -5.86 0.07 10.37
CA VAL A 37 -4.93 -0.73 9.55
C VAL A 37 -3.60 -0.01 9.34
N PHE A 38 -3.61 1.32 9.19
CA PHE A 38 -2.39 2.12 9.17
C PHE A 38 -1.60 2.00 10.48
N GLN A 39 -2.27 2.14 11.63
CA GLN A 39 -1.64 2.00 12.95
C GLN A 39 -1.09 0.60 13.21
N ALA A 40 -1.72 -0.44 12.65
CA ALA A 40 -1.24 -1.82 12.75
C ALA A 40 0.15 -2.02 12.13
N LEU A 41 0.57 -1.16 11.20
CA LEU A 41 1.93 -1.17 10.64
C LEU A 41 3.01 -0.87 11.71
N GLY A 42 2.65 -0.19 12.80
CA GLY A 42 3.59 0.18 13.86
C GLY A 42 4.68 1.16 13.41
N VAL A 43 4.41 1.95 12.37
CA VAL A 43 5.33 2.93 11.79
C VAL A 43 4.80 4.34 12.04
N GLU A 44 5.61 5.19 12.66
CA GLU A 44 5.25 6.58 12.92
C GLU A 44 5.71 7.47 11.76
N PRO A 45 4.82 8.30 11.17
CA PRO A 45 5.20 9.29 10.17
C PRO A 45 6.14 10.35 10.75
N THR A 46 7.15 10.73 9.97
CA THR A 46 8.12 11.75 10.35
C THR A 46 8.27 12.82 9.27
N GLY A 47 8.58 14.05 9.68
CA GLY A 47 8.79 15.16 8.74
C GLY A 47 7.53 15.53 7.96
N ASN A 48 7.70 15.89 6.69
CA ASN A 48 6.60 16.24 5.80
C ASN A 48 5.98 14.96 5.22
N VAL A 49 4.70 14.74 5.52
CA VAL A 49 3.97 13.53 5.13
C VAL A 49 3.17 13.76 3.86
N ALA A 50 3.32 12.87 2.89
CA ALA A 50 2.51 12.78 1.69
C ALA A 50 1.53 11.60 1.79
N VAL A 51 0.27 11.80 1.40
CA VAL A 51 -0.67 10.71 1.07
C VAL A 51 -0.86 10.69 -0.43
N LYS A 52 -0.33 9.67 -1.10
CA LYS A 52 -0.45 9.50 -2.55
C LYS A 52 -1.72 8.74 -2.89
N ILE A 53 -2.62 9.42 -3.58
CA ILE A 53 -3.91 8.86 -4.03
C ILE A 53 -4.13 9.05 -5.53
N SER A 54 -5.27 8.58 -6.02
CA SER A 54 -5.86 9.00 -7.31
C SER A 54 -7.18 9.72 -7.05
N THR A 55 -7.29 10.99 -7.47
CA THR A 55 -8.50 11.80 -7.28
C THR A 55 -9.60 11.49 -8.31
N GLY A 56 -9.35 10.55 -9.24
CA GLY A 56 -10.29 10.09 -10.27
C GLY A 56 -10.43 11.07 -11.45
N GLU A 57 -11.00 10.60 -12.57
CA GLU A 57 -11.15 11.44 -13.78
C GLU A 57 -12.48 12.19 -13.82
N SER A 58 -13.54 11.61 -13.26
CA SER A 58 -14.86 12.26 -13.16
C SER A 58 -15.50 12.03 -11.79
N ALA A 59 -16.59 12.72 -11.51
CA ALA A 59 -17.39 12.48 -10.30
C ALA A 59 -17.99 11.05 -10.25
N LYS A 60 -18.07 10.37 -11.40
CA LYS A 60 -18.57 8.98 -11.52
C LYS A 60 -17.48 7.93 -11.41
N SER A 61 -16.20 8.32 -11.45
CA SER A 61 -15.08 7.40 -11.21
C SER A 61 -15.13 6.85 -9.78
N ASN A 62 -14.63 5.63 -9.57
CA ASN A 62 -14.71 4.92 -8.28
C ASN A 62 -13.58 5.31 -7.30
N TYR A 63 -13.00 6.50 -7.41
CA TYR A 63 -11.90 6.96 -6.54
C TYR A 63 -12.29 6.99 -5.05
N LEU A 64 -11.32 6.88 -4.17
CA LEU A 64 -11.50 7.01 -2.72
C LEU A 64 -11.97 8.43 -2.38
N ARG A 65 -13.12 8.52 -1.70
CA ARG A 65 -13.77 9.79 -1.40
C ARG A 65 -13.04 10.56 -0.29
N PRO A 66 -13.07 11.92 -0.29
CA PRO A 66 -12.44 12.71 0.76
C PRO A 66 -12.89 12.33 2.16
N GLU A 67 -14.19 12.13 2.37
CA GLU A 67 -14.77 11.75 3.66
C GLU A 67 -14.26 10.39 4.18
N PHE A 68 -13.85 9.48 3.28
CA PHE A 68 -13.27 8.21 3.66
C PHE A 68 -11.82 8.34 4.16
N ILE A 69 -11.03 9.23 3.53
CA ILE A 69 -9.58 9.35 3.83
C ILE A 69 -9.25 10.43 4.86
N GLN A 70 -10.22 11.30 5.22
CA GLN A 70 -9.97 12.49 6.05
C GLN A 70 -9.36 12.17 7.42
N ASN A 71 -9.77 11.07 8.07
CA ASN A 71 -9.25 10.71 9.39
C ASN A 71 -7.76 10.36 9.32
N LEU A 72 -7.33 9.62 8.30
CA LEU A 72 -5.92 9.28 8.07
C LEU A 72 -5.09 10.53 7.78
N VAL A 73 -5.59 11.39 6.87
CA VAL A 73 -4.90 12.62 6.48
C VAL A 73 -4.77 13.59 7.67
N SER A 74 -5.83 13.72 8.48
CA SER A 74 -5.82 14.55 9.69
C SER A 74 -4.87 13.99 10.76
N LEU A 75 -4.92 12.66 11.01
CA LEU A 75 -4.04 12.00 11.98
C LEU A 75 -2.56 12.22 11.68
N THR A 76 -2.19 12.16 10.39
CA THR A 76 -0.80 12.23 9.95
C THR A 76 -0.36 13.64 9.56
N ASN A 77 -1.27 14.62 9.62
CA ASN A 77 -1.07 15.99 9.13
C ASN A 77 -0.50 16.03 7.70
N ALA A 78 -0.99 15.12 6.84
CA ALA A 78 -0.43 14.88 5.52
C ALA A 78 -0.93 15.88 4.48
N THR A 79 -0.10 16.08 3.45
CA THR A 79 -0.50 16.69 2.18
C THR A 79 -0.95 15.57 1.22
N ILE A 80 -2.10 15.73 0.57
CA ILE A 80 -2.54 14.86 -0.51
C ILE A 80 -1.71 15.18 -1.75
N VAL A 81 -1.12 14.15 -2.39
CA VAL A 81 -0.23 14.35 -3.53
C VAL A 81 -0.67 13.55 -4.75
N GLU A 82 -0.55 14.18 -5.93
CA GLU A 82 -0.72 13.57 -7.26
C GLU A 82 0.29 14.16 -8.26
N CYS A 83 0.32 13.60 -9.48
CA CYS A 83 0.94 14.19 -10.66
C CYS A 83 -0.06 14.24 -11.81
N ASN A 84 0.12 15.18 -12.73
CA ASN A 84 -0.69 15.31 -13.94
C ASN A 84 -0.67 14.04 -14.78
N THR A 85 -1.77 13.75 -15.50
CA THR A 85 -1.87 12.56 -16.35
C THR A 85 -1.18 12.77 -17.70
N ALA A 86 -0.80 11.67 -18.36
CA ALA A 86 -0.17 11.70 -19.68
C ALA A 86 -1.16 11.55 -20.85
N TYR A 87 -2.43 11.28 -20.55
CA TYR A 87 -3.53 11.25 -21.50
C TYR A 87 -4.37 12.52 -21.37
N GLY A 88 -5.12 12.86 -22.44
CA GLY A 88 -6.05 14.00 -22.40
C GLY A 88 -7.19 13.77 -21.42
N GLY A 89 -7.56 14.81 -20.70
CA GLY A 89 -8.60 14.78 -19.67
C GLY A 89 -8.47 15.98 -18.75
N MET A 90 -9.27 16.00 -17.68
CA MET A 90 -9.28 17.14 -16.77
C MET A 90 -8.05 17.18 -15.85
N ARG A 91 -7.30 16.07 -15.73
CA ARG A 91 -6.09 15.96 -14.91
C ARG A 91 -4.79 16.04 -15.73
N ASP A 92 -4.84 16.45 -17.00
CA ASP A 92 -3.66 16.51 -17.87
C ASP A 92 -2.85 17.81 -17.70
N ALA A 93 -3.41 18.82 -17.02
CA ALA A 93 -2.76 20.08 -16.71
C ALA A 93 -3.08 20.54 -15.28
N THR A 94 -2.12 21.15 -14.61
CA THR A 94 -2.24 21.56 -13.21
C THR A 94 -3.47 22.43 -12.91
N PRO A 95 -3.83 23.46 -13.72
CA PRO A 95 -5.01 24.28 -13.42
C PRO A 95 -6.32 23.49 -13.42
N SER A 96 -6.56 22.66 -14.42
CA SER A 96 -7.77 21.83 -14.53
C SER A 96 -7.76 20.71 -13.49
N HIS A 97 -6.59 20.15 -13.16
CA HIS A 97 -6.45 19.14 -12.12
C HIS A 97 -6.80 19.72 -10.74
N LEU A 98 -6.29 20.90 -10.39
CA LEU A 98 -6.64 21.59 -9.13
C LEU A 98 -8.13 21.96 -9.07
N GLN A 99 -8.75 22.32 -10.22
CA GLN A 99 -10.18 22.56 -10.27
C GLN A 99 -11.00 21.31 -9.89
N ILE A 100 -10.65 20.13 -10.45
CA ILE A 100 -11.30 18.86 -10.11
C ILE A 100 -11.14 18.54 -8.63
N ILE A 101 -9.93 18.69 -8.09
CA ILE A 101 -9.64 18.47 -6.68
C ILE A 101 -10.56 19.31 -5.79
N LYS A 102 -10.73 20.57 -6.13
CA LYS A 102 -11.64 21.48 -5.44
C LYS A 102 -13.10 21.08 -5.57
N GLU A 103 -13.56 20.76 -6.78
CA GLU A 103 -14.93 20.32 -7.04
C GLU A 103 -15.30 19.04 -6.27
N ARG A 104 -14.30 18.19 -5.94
CA ARG A 104 -14.47 16.95 -5.19
C ARG A 104 -14.24 17.10 -3.70
N GLY A 105 -13.81 18.26 -3.23
CA GLY A 105 -13.66 18.56 -1.81
C GLY A 105 -12.36 18.03 -1.17
N PHE A 106 -11.36 17.58 -1.94
CA PHE A 106 -10.09 17.16 -1.38
C PHE A 106 -9.33 18.29 -0.69
N ASP A 107 -9.44 19.51 -1.21
CA ASP A 107 -8.86 20.73 -0.63
C ASP A 107 -9.53 21.19 0.67
N GLN A 108 -10.69 20.59 1.02
CA GLN A 108 -11.39 20.86 2.27
C GLN A 108 -10.84 20.03 3.43
N ILE A 109 -10.20 18.90 3.16
CA ILE A 109 -9.70 17.98 4.18
C ILE A 109 -8.19 18.08 4.40
N ALA A 110 -7.42 18.56 3.42
CA ALA A 110 -5.97 18.75 3.51
C ALA A 110 -5.42 19.70 2.45
N LYS A 111 -4.15 20.07 2.57
CA LYS A 111 -3.41 20.61 1.42
C LYS A 111 -3.35 19.58 0.32
N VAL A 112 -3.40 20.05 -0.93
CA VAL A 112 -3.19 19.21 -2.10
C VAL A 112 -2.04 19.78 -2.93
N ASP A 113 -1.14 18.89 -3.37
CA ASP A 113 0.02 19.22 -4.16
C ASP A 113 0.06 18.38 -5.44
N ILE A 114 0.11 19.02 -6.58
CA ILE A 114 0.41 18.40 -7.88
C ILE A 114 1.93 18.44 -8.04
N MET A 115 2.59 17.34 -7.71
CA MET A 115 4.03 17.28 -7.54
C MET A 115 4.85 17.68 -8.79
N ASP A 116 4.27 17.57 -9.98
CA ASP A 116 4.89 17.99 -11.25
C ASP A 116 4.43 19.36 -11.74
N SER A 117 3.77 20.17 -10.90
CA SER A 117 3.27 21.51 -11.25
C SER A 117 4.38 22.52 -11.56
N GLU A 118 5.53 22.38 -10.91
CA GLU A 118 6.69 23.29 -11.04
C GLU A 118 7.89 22.62 -11.72
N GLY A 119 7.70 21.42 -12.29
CA GLY A 119 8.73 20.72 -13.03
C GLY A 119 8.93 19.27 -12.59
N VAL A 120 10.04 18.71 -13.03
CA VAL A 120 10.37 17.31 -12.82
C VAL A 120 11.75 17.15 -12.19
N MET A 121 11.98 16.02 -11.52
CA MET A 121 13.30 15.56 -11.11
C MET A 121 13.49 14.12 -11.59
N GLU A 122 14.75 13.74 -11.73
CA GLU A 122 15.13 12.38 -12.09
C GLU A 122 15.67 11.67 -10.87
N ILE A 123 15.14 10.49 -10.58
CA ILE A 123 15.66 9.62 -9.52
C ILE A 123 16.29 8.37 -10.15
N PRO A 124 17.35 7.81 -9.53
CA PRO A 124 18.04 6.65 -10.07
C PRO A 124 17.15 5.41 -9.99
N VAL A 125 17.23 4.57 -11.02
CA VAL A 125 16.67 3.21 -11.02
C VAL A 125 17.80 2.20 -10.80
N SER A 126 17.54 1.15 -10.05
CA SER A 126 18.51 0.07 -9.84
C SER A 126 18.51 -0.91 -11.01
N ASP A 127 17.32 -1.28 -11.49
CA ASP A 127 17.20 -2.08 -12.72
C ASP A 127 17.06 -1.17 -13.94
N THR A 128 18.10 -1.18 -14.78
CA THR A 128 18.18 -0.36 -15.99
C THR A 128 17.87 -1.14 -17.26
N THR A 129 17.15 -2.25 -17.20
CA THR A 129 16.80 -3.08 -18.35
C THR A 129 16.05 -2.25 -19.40
N TRP A 130 14.99 -1.59 -19.00
CA TRP A 130 14.14 -0.79 -19.88
C TRP A 130 14.34 0.70 -19.68
N ILE A 131 14.05 1.20 -18.48
CA ILE A 131 14.21 2.62 -18.16
C ILE A 131 15.57 2.88 -17.51
N LYS A 132 16.16 4.04 -17.79
CA LYS A 132 17.49 4.41 -17.25
C LYS A 132 17.41 5.35 -16.04
N LYS A 133 16.23 5.87 -15.77
CA LYS A 133 15.89 6.80 -14.70
C LYS A 133 14.39 6.76 -14.50
N ASP A 134 13.92 7.17 -13.35
CA ASP A 134 12.51 7.51 -13.18
C ASP A 134 12.36 9.04 -13.15
N ILE A 135 11.35 9.56 -13.87
CA ILE A 135 11.09 10.99 -14.02
C ILE A 135 9.84 11.32 -13.21
N VAL A 136 10.04 11.87 -12.03
CA VAL A 136 8.99 12.16 -11.05
C VAL A 136 8.73 13.66 -10.94
N GLY A 137 7.63 14.04 -10.28
CA GLY A 137 7.36 15.44 -9.98
C GLY A 137 8.44 16.02 -9.05
N SER A 138 8.91 17.27 -9.31
CA SER A 138 9.99 17.88 -8.54
C SER A 138 9.65 18.06 -7.06
N HIS A 139 8.37 18.21 -6.73
CA HIS A 139 7.90 18.34 -5.34
C HIS A 139 8.00 17.05 -4.52
N LEU A 140 8.31 15.91 -5.11
CA LEU A 140 8.61 14.68 -4.35
C LEU A 140 9.73 14.93 -3.32
N ALA A 141 10.66 15.83 -3.62
CA ALA A 141 11.76 16.22 -2.73
C ALA A 141 11.29 16.89 -1.42
N ASN A 142 10.07 17.41 -1.38
CA ASN A 142 9.52 18.11 -0.21
C ASN A 142 9.02 17.16 0.89
N TYR A 143 8.96 15.85 0.62
CA TYR A 143 8.36 14.86 1.51
C TYR A 143 9.39 13.91 2.10
N ASP A 144 9.19 13.61 3.39
CA ASP A 144 10.05 12.71 4.17
C ASP A 144 9.36 11.37 4.41
N PHE A 145 8.03 11.36 4.39
CA PHE A 145 7.23 10.16 4.59
C PHE A 145 6.12 10.08 3.53
N MET A 146 5.92 8.91 2.93
CA MET A 146 4.82 8.68 1.99
C MET A 146 3.91 7.56 2.46
N ILE A 147 2.61 7.84 2.53
CA ILE A 147 1.55 6.84 2.60
C ILE A 147 1.06 6.62 1.18
N ASN A 148 1.46 5.52 0.57
CA ASN A 148 0.95 5.12 -0.73
C ASN A 148 -0.42 4.47 -0.54
N LEU A 149 -1.48 5.27 -0.66
CA LEU A 149 -2.87 4.86 -0.48
C LEU A 149 -3.51 4.62 -1.83
N ALA A 150 -3.60 3.36 -2.24
CA ALA A 150 -4.18 2.98 -3.50
C ALA A 150 -5.62 2.47 -3.34
N HIS A 151 -6.44 2.70 -4.35
CA HIS A 151 -7.69 2.03 -4.57
C HIS A 151 -7.40 0.83 -5.48
N PHE A 152 -7.54 -0.40 -4.96
CA PHE A 152 -7.28 -1.62 -5.74
C PHE A 152 -8.45 -1.92 -6.67
N LYS A 153 -8.17 -2.22 -7.94
CA LYS A 153 -9.18 -2.47 -9.00
C LYS A 153 -8.53 -3.02 -10.27
N GLY A 154 -9.36 -3.39 -11.26
CA GLY A 154 -8.90 -3.67 -12.63
C GLY A 154 -8.27 -2.44 -13.29
N HIS A 155 -7.47 -2.67 -14.32
CA HIS A 155 -6.82 -1.60 -15.08
C HIS A 155 -6.60 -1.98 -16.53
N ALA A 156 -6.96 -1.06 -17.45
CA ALA A 156 -6.97 -1.31 -18.90
C ALA A 156 -5.59 -1.54 -19.54
N ARG A 157 -4.48 -1.20 -18.85
CA ARG A 157 -3.11 -1.37 -19.36
C ARG A 157 -2.27 -2.28 -18.47
N GLY A 158 -2.42 -2.21 -17.16
CA GLY A 158 -1.61 -2.98 -16.22
C GLY A 158 -2.28 -4.26 -15.71
N GLY A 159 -3.48 -4.60 -16.19
CA GLY A 159 -4.27 -5.71 -15.66
C GLY A 159 -4.99 -5.31 -14.37
N TYR A 160 -4.27 -4.83 -13.38
CA TYR A 160 -4.80 -4.26 -12.15
C TYR A 160 -4.08 -2.94 -11.78
N GLY A 161 -4.63 -2.25 -10.81
CA GLY A 161 -4.02 -1.05 -10.20
C GLY A 161 -4.08 -1.17 -8.69
N GLY A 162 -2.92 -1.37 -8.06
CA GLY A 162 -2.67 -1.37 -6.63
C GLY A 162 -1.54 -0.40 -6.28
N VAL A 163 -0.82 -0.65 -5.16
CA VAL A 163 0.23 0.25 -4.68
C VAL A 163 1.44 0.30 -5.62
N LEU A 164 1.80 -0.78 -6.32
CA LEU A 164 2.89 -0.77 -7.29
C LEU A 164 2.63 0.21 -8.43
N LYS A 165 1.40 0.21 -8.96
CA LYS A 165 1.00 1.17 -9.99
C LYS A 165 0.87 2.59 -9.44
N ASN A 166 0.33 2.75 -8.23
CA ASN A 166 0.15 4.08 -7.63
C ASN A 166 1.49 4.77 -7.37
N GLN A 167 2.52 4.03 -6.99
CA GLN A 167 3.85 4.64 -6.80
C GLN A 167 4.67 4.76 -8.08
N SER A 168 4.54 3.87 -9.07
CA SER A 168 5.25 4.00 -10.34
C SER A 168 4.60 5.08 -11.22
N ILE A 169 3.46 4.75 -11.85
CA ILE A 169 2.75 5.66 -12.75
C ILE A 169 2.17 6.88 -12.00
N GLY A 170 1.71 6.69 -10.75
CA GLY A 170 1.07 7.77 -9.99
C GLY A 170 2.03 8.86 -9.54
N VAL A 171 3.27 8.53 -9.16
CA VAL A 171 4.32 9.47 -8.72
C VAL A 171 5.10 10.05 -9.90
N ALA A 172 5.22 9.31 -11.00
CA ALA A 172 5.87 9.81 -12.21
C ALA A 172 5.20 11.09 -12.71
N ALA A 173 6.00 12.06 -13.13
CA ALA A 173 5.53 13.23 -13.87
C ALA A 173 4.94 12.82 -15.23
N ARG A 174 4.24 13.72 -15.93
CA ARG A 174 3.67 13.44 -17.25
C ARG A 174 4.66 12.78 -18.21
N SER A 175 5.89 13.29 -18.30
CA SER A 175 6.97 12.75 -19.14
C SER A 175 7.45 11.39 -18.64
N GLY A 176 7.51 11.18 -17.32
CA GLY A 176 7.85 9.91 -16.69
C GLY A 176 6.81 8.83 -16.97
N LYS A 177 5.52 9.18 -16.89
CA LYS A 177 4.43 8.27 -17.29
C LYS A 177 4.61 7.78 -18.74
N CYS A 178 4.93 8.69 -19.67
CA CYS A 178 5.21 8.33 -21.06
C CYS A 178 6.42 7.38 -21.14
N TYR A 179 7.49 7.70 -20.42
CA TYR A 179 8.73 6.93 -20.42
C TYR A 179 8.54 5.49 -19.90
N ILE A 180 7.78 5.34 -18.81
CA ILE A 180 7.44 4.03 -18.26
C ILE A 180 6.52 3.25 -19.22
N HIS A 181 5.46 3.87 -19.77
CA HIS A 181 4.51 3.20 -20.66
C HIS A 181 5.16 2.70 -21.95
N THR A 182 6.23 3.32 -22.40
CA THR A 182 6.95 2.97 -23.62
C THR A 182 8.25 2.21 -23.36
N ALA A 183 8.46 1.70 -22.14
CA ALA A 183 9.69 1.00 -21.76
C ALA A 183 10.95 1.76 -22.13
N GLY A 184 10.97 3.08 -21.88
CA GLY A 184 12.11 3.93 -22.12
C GLY A 184 12.22 4.54 -23.53
N GLU A 185 11.26 4.28 -24.44
CA GLU A 185 11.34 4.77 -25.82
C GLU A 185 10.98 6.26 -25.95
N SER A 186 10.02 6.76 -25.16
CA SER A 186 9.49 8.12 -25.33
C SER A 186 9.09 8.78 -24.01
N THR A 187 9.34 10.09 -23.91
CA THR A 187 8.88 10.96 -22.84
C THR A 187 7.67 11.82 -23.24
N ILE A 188 7.09 11.58 -24.42
CA ILE A 188 6.05 12.44 -25.03
C ILE A 188 4.74 11.69 -25.23
N THR A 189 4.79 10.40 -25.56
CA THR A 189 3.62 9.56 -25.85
C THR A 189 3.57 8.34 -24.92
N ILE A 190 2.37 7.87 -24.64
CA ILE A 190 2.13 6.62 -23.87
C ILE A 190 2.04 5.38 -24.78
N THR A 191 2.19 5.54 -26.08
CA THR A 191 2.20 4.44 -27.07
C THR A 191 3.57 4.29 -27.68
N GLY A 192 4.10 3.07 -27.64
CA GLY A 192 5.42 2.69 -28.18
C GLY A 192 5.34 1.37 -28.92
N SER A 193 6.47 0.83 -29.32
CA SER A 193 6.61 -0.49 -29.94
C SER A 193 6.86 -1.61 -28.93
N ASN A 194 6.93 -1.27 -27.65
CA ASN A 194 7.24 -2.14 -26.53
C ASN A 194 6.14 -3.19 -26.28
N THR A 195 6.52 -4.31 -25.65
CA THR A 195 5.61 -5.39 -25.26
C THR A 195 4.85 -5.05 -23.96
N GLN A 196 3.81 -5.82 -23.67
CA GLN A 196 3.09 -5.73 -22.40
C GLN A 196 4.02 -5.97 -21.21
N ASP A 197 4.85 -7.01 -21.29
CA ASP A 197 5.77 -7.39 -20.20
C ASP A 197 6.83 -6.31 -19.96
N SER A 198 7.44 -5.74 -21.02
CA SER A 198 8.40 -4.66 -20.85
C SER A 198 7.80 -3.38 -20.24
N PHE A 199 6.50 -3.12 -20.47
CA PHE A 199 5.78 -2.06 -19.74
C PHE A 199 5.64 -2.39 -18.26
N LEU A 200 5.23 -3.61 -17.92
CA LEU A 200 5.07 -4.05 -16.52
C LEU A 200 6.42 -4.07 -15.77
N GLU A 201 7.47 -4.52 -16.43
CA GLU A 201 8.84 -4.51 -15.91
C GLU A 201 9.35 -3.07 -15.69
N SER A 202 9.04 -2.16 -16.60
CA SER A 202 9.34 -0.72 -16.43
C SER A 202 8.58 -0.11 -15.25
N MET A 203 7.32 -0.53 -15.03
CA MET A 203 6.55 -0.13 -13.84
C MET A 203 7.20 -0.65 -12.56
N ALA A 204 7.65 -1.90 -12.54
CA ALA A 204 8.34 -2.49 -11.39
C ALA A 204 9.64 -1.74 -11.06
N ALA A 205 10.46 -1.42 -12.08
CA ALA A 205 11.69 -0.66 -11.92
C ALA A 205 11.43 0.77 -11.39
N ALA A 206 10.40 1.46 -11.90
CA ALA A 206 9.99 2.78 -11.40
C ALA A 206 9.44 2.70 -9.97
N ALA A 207 8.63 1.66 -9.65
CA ALA A 207 8.16 1.44 -8.29
C ALA A 207 9.32 1.23 -7.32
N GLN A 208 10.33 0.44 -7.70
CA GLN A 208 11.54 0.24 -6.92
C GLN A 208 12.32 1.56 -6.73
N ALA A 209 12.42 2.39 -7.75
CA ALA A 209 13.10 3.68 -7.65
C ALA A 209 12.46 4.60 -6.59
N VAL A 210 11.12 4.71 -6.60
CA VAL A 210 10.39 5.49 -5.59
C VAL A 210 10.52 4.86 -4.20
N HIS A 211 10.43 3.54 -4.08
CA HIS A 211 10.67 2.84 -2.81
C HIS A 211 12.06 3.16 -2.26
N ASN A 212 13.10 2.99 -3.06
CA ASN A 212 14.49 3.24 -2.67
C ASN A 212 14.72 4.72 -2.30
N TYR A 213 14.08 5.65 -3.01
CA TYR A 213 14.12 7.07 -2.67
C TYR A 213 13.61 7.35 -1.25
N PHE A 214 12.53 6.69 -0.84
CA PHE A 214 11.96 6.82 0.50
C PHE A 214 12.58 5.87 1.55
N LYS A 215 13.58 5.07 1.21
CA LYS A 215 14.35 4.26 2.17
C LYS A 215 15.74 4.82 2.45
N GLN A 216 16.00 6.06 2.00
CA GLN A 216 17.27 6.75 2.20
C GLN A 216 17.06 7.97 3.11
N ASP A 217 18.13 8.44 3.74
CA ASP A 217 18.21 9.71 4.46
C ASP A 217 17.13 9.93 5.54
N GLY A 218 16.68 8.86 6.20
CA GLY A 218 15.65 8.92 7.24
C GLY A 218 14.22 9.06 6.72
N LYS A 219 14.00 9.04 5.40
CA LYS A 219 12.69 8.99 4.78
C LYS A 219 12.06 7.60 4.93
N ASN A 220 10.73 7.51 4.78
CA ASN A 220 10.05 6.21 4.79
C ASN A 220 8.79 6.21 3.91
N ILE A 221 8.36 5.01 3.52
CA ILE A 221 7.13 4.77 2.76
C ILE A 221 6.41 3.54 3.31
N VAL A 222 5.08 3.65 3.39
CA VAL A 222 4.16 2.54 3.72
C VAL A 222 3.04 2.45 2.70
N TYR A 223 2.37 1.32 2.65
CA TYR A 223 1.47 0.95 1.59
C TYR A 223 0.12 0.53 2.13
N ILE A 224 -0.96 1.02 1.50
CA ILE A 224 -2.33 0.67 1.83
C ILE A 224 -3.11 0.48 0.53
N ASP A 225 -3.79 -0.65 0.38
CA ASP A 225 -4.79 -0.91 -0.66
C ASP A 225 -6.19 -0.96 -0.07
N VAL A 226 -7.12 -0.25 -0.70
CA VAL A 226 -8.54 -0.31 -0.38
C VAL A 226 -9.25 -1.08 -1.48
N MET A 227 -9.82 -2.22 -1.13
CA MET A 227 -10.50 -3.15 -2.04
C MET A 227 -12.02 -2.95 -1.98
N ASN A 228 -12.47 -1.79 -2.45
CA ASN A 228 -13.90 -1.45 -2.59
C ASN A 228 -14.23 -1.04 -4.02
N ASN A 229 -15.51 -1.09 -4.39
CA ASN A 229 -15.96 -0.77 -5.76
C ASN A 229 -15.12 -1.46 -6.84
N LEU A 230 -14.90 -2.76 -6.68
CA LEU A 230 -13.96 -3.59 -7.45
C LEU A 230 -14.46 -3.79 -8.89
N SER A 231 -14.16 -2.82 -9.76
CA SER A 231 -14.48 -2.77 -11.18
C SER A 231 -13.29 -3.24 -12.04
N VAL A 232 -13.55 -3.68 -13.25
CA VAL A 232 -12.52 -3.94 -14.29
C VAL A 232 -11.82 -2.65 -14.74
N ASP A 233 -12.40 -1.49 -14.44
CA ASP A 233 -11.91 -0.17 -14.82
C ASP A 233 -11.27 0.56 -13.65
N CYS A 234 -10.25 1.37 -13.96
CA CYS A 234 -9.58 2.19 -12.97
C CYS A 234 -10.26 3.56 -12.80
N ASP A 235 -9.84 4.32 -11.77
CA ASP A 235 -10.30 5.69 -11.49
C ASP A 235 -9.98 6.69 -12.60
N CYS A 236 -9.14 6.32 -13.57
CA CYS A 236 -8.85 7.09 -14.77
C CYS A 236 -9.93 6.95 -15.84
N ASN A 237 -10.89 6.03 -15.69
CA ASN A 237 -12.07 5.95 -16.54
C ASN A 237 -13.15 6.91 -16.01
N PRO A 238 -13.62 7.88 -16.82
CA PRO A 238 -14.68 8.82 -16.39
C PRO A 238 -16.05 8.16 -16.24
N LEU A 239 -16.25 6.97 -16.82
CA LEU A 239 -17.47 6.17 -16.76
C LEU A 239 -17.11 4.69 -16.57
N PRO A 240 -16.61 4.30 -15.37
CA PRO A 240 -16.19 2.93 -15.13
C PRO A 240 -17.37 1.96 -15.19
N ALA A 241 -17.08 0.71 -15.51
CA ALA A 241 -18.02 -0.38 -15.34
C ALA A 241 -18.46 -0.49 -13.87
N ALA A 242 -19.61 -1.08 -13.62
CA ALA A 242 -20.07 -1.39 -12.27
C ALA A 242 -19.07 -2.35 -11.57
N PRO A 243 -19.00 -2.34 -10.24
CA PRO A 243 -18.24 -3.34 -9.50
C PRO A 243 -18.67 -4.77 -9.84
N GLU A 244 -17.71 -5.67 -10.01
CA GLU A 244 -17.94 -7.07 -10.36
C GLU A 244 -18.21 -7.96 -9.14
N ILE A 245 -17.68 -7.55 -7.99
CA ILE A 245 -17.79 -8.26 -6.70
C ILE A 245 -18.01 -7.27 -5.57
N ALA A 246 -18.48 -7.80 -4.43
CA ALA A 246 -18.61 -7.03 -3.20
C ALA A 246 -17.25 -6.50 -2.72
N ASP A 247 -17.31 -5.45 -1.93
CA ASP A 247 -16.14 -4.89 -1.24
C ASP A 247 -15.49 -5.96 -0.35
N ILE A 248 -14.16 -5.99 -0.32
CA ILE A 248 -13.40 -7.01 0.41
C ILE A 248 -12.84 -6.46 1.72
N GLY A 249 -12.22 -5.28 1.70
CA GLY A 249 -11.60 -4.73 2.89
C GLY A 249 -10.46 -3.75 2.59
N ILE A 250 -9.65 -3.49 3.62
CA ILE A 250 -8.47 -2.65 3.55
C ILE A 250 -7.26 -3.48 3.98
N LEU A 251 -6.19 -3.41 3.20
CA LEU A 251 -4.93 -4.09 3.51
C LEU A 251 -3.80 -3.07 3.64
N ALA A 252 -2.83 -3.34 4.51
CA ALA A 252 -1.64 -2.51 4.67
C ALA A 252 -0.37 -3.34 4.91
N SER A 253 0.75 -2.88 4.36
CA SER A 253 2.07 -3.50 4.55
C SER A 253 3.19 -2.46 4.45
N THR A 254 4.37 -2.82 4.93
CA THR A 254 5.62 -2.10 4.63
C THR A 254 6.31 -2.63 3.37
N ASP A 255 5.78 -3.70 2.78
CA ASP A 255 6.26 -4.34 1.56
C ASP A 255 5.18 -4.24 0.46
N PRO A 256 5.44 -3.51 -0.65
CA PRO A 256 4.45 -3.30 -1.69
C PRO A 256 4.12 -4.55 -2.49
N ILE A 257 5.07 -5.50 -2.61
CA ILE A 257 4.86 -6.76 -3.34
C ILE A 257 3.95 -7.67 -2.54
N ALA A 258 4.26 -7.86 -1.25
CA ALA A 258 3.43 -8.65 -0.34
C ALA A 258 1.99 -8.15 -0.32
N LEU A 259 1.81 -6.82 -0.33
CA LEU A 259 0.50 -6.18 -0.31
C LEU A 259 -0.30 -6.43 -1.60
N ASP A 260 0.24 -6.05 -2.77
CA ASP A 260 -0.44 -6.26 -4.05
C ASP A 260 -0.69 -7.76 -4.30
N LYS A 261 0.26 -8.64 -3.90
CA LYS A 261 0.09 -10.10 -3.97
C LYS A 261 -1.09 -10.59 -3.13
N ALA A 262 -1.21 -10.12 -1.88
CA ALA A 262 -2.34 -10.47 -1.02
C ALA A 262 -3.68 -10.02 -1.61
N CYS A 263 -3.73 -8.81 -2.19
CA CYS A 263 -4.93 -8.32 -2.88
C CYS A 263 -5.29 -9.19 -4.09
N LEU A 264 -4.30 -9.58 -4.90
CA LEU A 264 -4.51 -10.48 -6.04
C LEU A 264 -5.03 -11.84 -5.60
N ASP A 265 -4.45 -12.43 -4.54
CA ASP A 265 -4.89 -13.72 -4.00
C ASP A 265 -6.36 -13.67 -3.56
N LEU A 266 -6.78 -12.60 -2.88
CA LEU A 266 -8.17 -12.39 -2.50
C LEU A 266 -9.13 -12.29 -3.70
N ILE A 267 -8.68 -11.81 -4.86
CA ILE A 267 -9.47 -11.81 -6.09
C ILE A 267 -9.50 -13.21 -6.74
N PHE A 268 -8.35 -13.87 -6.85
CA PHE A 268 -8.24 -15.19 -7.48
C PHE A 268 -8.95 -16.29 -6.68
N ASP A 269 -8.93 -16.19 -5.35
CA ASP A 269 -9.58 -17.12 -4.42
C ASP A 269 -11.03 -16.73 -4.09
N TYR A 270 -11.56 -15.64 -4.67
CA TYR A 270 -12.91 -15.17 -4.39
C TYR A 270 -13.97 -16.19 -4.81
N ASN A 271 -14.83 -16.60 -3.87
CA ASN A 271 -15.90 -17.53 -4.16
C ASN A 271 -17.09 -16.80 -4.82
N PRO A 272 -17.44 -17.12 -6.06
CA PRO A 272 -18.56 -16.48 -6.75
C PRO A 272 -19.89 -16.69 -6.01
N THR A 273 -20.69 -15.63 -5.93
CA THR A 273 -22.05 -15.66 -5.37
C THR A 273 -23.01 -14.95 -6.33
N PRO A 274 -24.34 -15.14 -6.23
CA PRO A 274 -25.26 -14.40 -7.07
C PRO A 274 -25.05 -12.89 -7.00
N GLY A 275 -24.73 -12.27 -8.16
CA GLY A 275 -24.42 -10.84 -8.24
C GLY A 275 -22.95 -10.46 -7.95
N ASN A 276 -22.09 -11.42 -7.61
CA ASN A 276 -20.66 -11.22 -7.40
C ASN A 276 -19.85 -12.24 -8.19
N ASN A 277 -19.29 -11.82 -9.31
CA ASN A 277 -18.49 -12.66 -10.18
C ASN A 277 -17.09 -12.08 -10.39
N PRO A 278 -16.03 -12.70 -9.85
CA PRO A 278 -14.66 -12.20 -9.98
C PRO A 278 -14.08 -12.41 -11.39
N GLN A 279 -14.72 -13.24 -12.23
CA GLN A 279 -14.15 -13.68 -13.51
C GLN A 279 -13.76 -12.50 -14.43
N PRO A 280 -14.57 -11.43 -14.61
CA PRO A 280 -14.16 -10.29 -15.44
C PRO A 280 -12.88 -9.59 -14.96
N LEU A 281 -12.67 -9.51 -13.61
CA LEU A 281 -11.43 -9.00 -13.03
C LEU A 281 -10.26 -9.95 -13.28
N ILE A 282 -10.46 -11.25 -13.06
CA ILE A 282 -9.47 -12.30 -13.31
C ILE A 282 -9.06 -12.31 -14.78
N ASP A 283 -10.03 -12.25 -15.71
CA ASP A 283 -9.77 -12.20 -17.15
C ASP A 283 -8.95 -10.96 -17.51
N ARG A 284 -9.31 -9.77 -16.99
CA ARG A 284 -8.58 -8.52 -17.20
C ARG A 284 -7.13 -8.61 -16.72
N ILE A 285 -6.91 -9.18 -15.53
CA ILE A 285 -5.58 -9.36 -14.94
C ILE A 285 -4.76 -10.33 -15.78
N THR A 286 -5.37 -11.46 -16.17
CA THR A 286 -4.71 -12.53 -16.92
C THR A 286 -4.38 -12.13 -18.36
N GLU A 287 -5.34 -11.54 -19.10
CA GLU A 287 -5.16 -11.11 -20.49
C GLU A 287 -4.07 -10.05 -20.66
N LEU A 288 -3.87 -9.22 -19.62
CA LEU A 288 -2.85 -8.18 -19.60
C LEU A 288 -1.59 -8.58 -18.82
N HIS A 289 -1.40 -9.88 -18.51
CA HIS A 289 -0.26 -10.40 -17.75
C HIS A 289 -0.04 -9.67 -16.41
N GLY A 290 -1.13 -9.20 -15.78
CA GLY A 290 -1.04 -8.28 -14.65
C GLY A 290 -0.22 -8.81 -13.46
N THR A 291 -0.11 -10.13 -13.26
CA THR A 291 0.73 -10.73 -12.21
C THR A 291 2.23 -10.65 -12.49
N HIS A 292 2.64 -10.44 -13.75
CA HIS A 292 4.05 -10.36 -14.14
C HIS A 292 4.80 -9.23 -13.42
N ILE A 293 4.14 -8.11 -13.10
CA ILE A 293 4.76 -7.03 -12.33
C ILE A 293 5.21 -7.49 -10.94
N ILE A 294 4.43 -8.38 -10.28
CA ILE A 294 4.75 -8.93 -8.96
C ILE A 294 6.02 -9.78 -9.04
N GLU A 295 6.05 -10.71 -10.00
CA GLU A 295 7.15 -11.63 -10.21
C GLU A 295 8.45 -10.88 -10.54
N TYR A 296 8.36 -9.91 -11.44
CA TYR A 296 9.51 -9.11 -11.83
C TYR A 296 9.99 -8.19 -10.71
N ALA A 297 9.07 -7.56 -9.98
CA ALA A 297 9.41 -6.69 -8.85
C ALA A 297 10.13 -7.46 -7.73
N GLU A 298 9.73 -8.72 -7.45
CA GLU A 298 10.46 -9.62 -6.54
C GLU A 298 11.85 -9.97 -7.10
N GLN A 299 11.93 -10.31 -8.39
CA GLN A 299 13.19 -10.63 -9.06
C GLN A 299 14.21 -9.50 -8.95
N ILE A 300 13.79 -8.24 -9.09
CA ILE A 300 14.67 -7.07 -8.95
C ILE A 300 14.89 -6.62 -7.49
N GLY A 301 14.29 -7.33 -6.52
CA GLY A 301 14.54 -7.12 -5.09
C GLY A 301 13.77 -5.95 -4.46
N LEU A 302 12.57 -5.61 -4.96
CA LEU A 302 11.73 -4.57 -4.35
C LEU A 302 11.09 -5.05 -3.03
N GLY A 303 10.74 -6.32 -2.92
CA GLY A 303 10.11 -6.93 -1.75
C GLY A 303 9.97 -8.44 -1.94
N VAL A 304 9.02 -9.08 -1.26
CA VAL A 304 8.81 -10.53 -1.30
C VAL A 304 7.35 -10.90 -1.53
N THR A 305 7.10 -11.99 -2.25
CA THR A 305 5.74 -12.50 -2.51
C THR A 305 5.18 -13.32 -1.34
N GLN A 306 6.04 -13.79 -0.44
CA GLN A 306 5.62 -14.53 0.73
C GLN A 306 5.13 -13.58 1.83
N TYR A 307 3.92 -13.79 2.32
CA TYR A 307 3.34 -12.92 3.34
C TYR A 307 2.54 -13.68 4.40
N ASN A 308 2.39 -13.05 5.58
CA ASN A 308 1.44 -13.42 6.61
C ASN A 308 0.25 -12.46 6.52
N LEU A 309 -0.94 -12.96 6.23
CA LEU A 309 -2.17 -12.17 6.34
C LEU A 309 -2.61 -12.13 7.79
N ILE A 310 -2.63 -10.93 8.39
CA ILE A 310 -2.99 -10.70 9.78
C ILE A 310 -4.32 -9.95 9.80
N ASP A 311 -5.39 -10.67 10.11
CA ASP A 311 -6.71 -10.09 10.30
C ASP A 311 -6.75 -9.33 11.64
N ILE A 312 -6.85 -7.99 11.57
CA ILE A 312 -6.89 -7.14 12.76
C ILE A 312 -8.29 -7.10 13.41
N ASP A 313 -9.33 -7.56 12.72
CA ASP A 313 -10.68 -7.71 13.28
C ASP A 313 -10.75 -8.99 14.13
N ALA A 314 -10.04 -10.06 13.71
CA ALA A 314 -9.98 -11.33 14.45
C ALA A 314 -9.15 -11.26 15.73
N THR A 315 -8.29 -10.26 15.89
CA THR A 315 -7.45 -10.08 17.10
C THR A 315 -8.22 -9.57 18.32
N GLY A 316 -9.55 -9.57 18.28
CA GLY A 316 -10.40 -9.36 19.47
C GLY A 316 -10.08 -8.08 20.24
N ILE A 317 -9.81 -6.97 19.54
CA ILE A 317 -9.85 -5.64 20.12
C ILE A 317 -11.32 -5.19 20.04
N GLU A 318 -12.19 -5.85 20.79
CA GLU A 318 -13.39 -5.16 21.26
C GLU A 318 -12.88 -3.98 22.09
N GLU A 319 -13.16 -2.75 21.69
CA GLU A 319 -13.20 -1.64 22.63
C GLU A 319 -14.19 -2.06 23.71
N ILE A 320 -13.66 -2.54 24.82
CA ILE A 320 -14.47 -2.69 26.01
C ILE A 320 -14.82 -1.26 26.40
N ASP A 321 -16.07 -0.91 26.19
CA ASP A 321 -16.67 0.32 26.69
C ASP A 321 -16.32 0.40 28.19
N GLN A 322 -15.35 1.23 28.56
CA GLN A 322 -14.86 1.33 29.94
C GLN A 322 -15.93 1.91 30.90
N GLU A 323 -17.05 2.40 30.34
CA GLU A 323 -18.13 3.02 31.11
C GLU A 323 -19.04 2.03 31.85
N ASN A 324 -18.98 0.70 31.55
CA ASN A 324 -19.92 -0.28 32.12
C ASN A 324 -19.29 -1.46 32.88
N LEU A 325 -17.98 -1.45 33.20
CA LEU A 325 -17.37 -2.53 33.97
C LEU A 325 -17.32 -2.17 35.47
N ASP A 326 -17.90 -3.03 36.29
CA ASP A 326 -17.78 -2.95 37.74
C ASP A 326 -16.31 -3.07 38.16
N PRO A 327 -15.70 -2.04 38.77
CA PRO A 327 -14.28 -2.02 39.14
C PRO A 327 -13.88 -3.19 40.06
N GLU A 328 -14.81 -3.79 40.79
CA GLU A 328 -14.54 -4.91 41.70
C GLU A 328 -14.34 -6.25 40.97
N THR A 329 -14.83 -6.37 39.75
CA THR A 329 -14.70 -7.61 38.95
C THR A 329 -13.55 -7.59 37.96
N LEU A 330 -12.95 -6.40 37.68
CA LEU A 330 -11.90 -6.26 36.72
C LEU A 330 -10.63 -7.00 37.14
N ARG A 331 -10.04 -7.78 36.23
CA ARG A 331 -8.80 -8.53 36.44
C ARG A 331 -7.87 -8.38 35.25
N TYR A 332 -6.58 -8.24 35.52
CA TYR A 332 -5.56 -7.99 34.51
C TYR A 332 -4.58 -9.15 34.44
N ASN A 333 -4.38 -9.66 33.22
CA ASN A 333 -3.25 -10.51 32.88
C ASN A 333 -2.28 -9.67 32.04
N VAL A 334 -1.05 -9.53 32.51
CA VAL A 334 -0.06 -8.64 31.88
C VAL A 334 1.16 -9.42 31.46
N PHE A 335 1.59 -9.17 30.22
CA PHE A 335 2.80 -9.75 29.63
C PHE A 335 3.70 -8.62 29.10
N THR A 336 4.99 -8.87 29.04
CA THR A 336 5.91 -8.07 28.23
C THR A 336 5.64 -8.29 26.73
N ILE A 337 6.17 -7.40 25.91
CA ILE A 337 6.04 -7.51 24.42
C ILE A 337 6.73 -8.77 23.86
N ASP A 338 7.68 -9.35 24.59
CA ASP A 338 8.36 -10.63 24.29
C ASP A 338 7.63 -11.86 24.89
N GLY A 339 6.41 -11.67 25.42
CA GLY A 339 5.52 -12.74 25.88
C GLY A 339 5.77 -13.23 27.33
N LYS A 340 6.66 -12.60 28.10
CA LYS A 340 6.88 -12.97 29.49
C LYS A 340 5.74 -12.44 30.38
N LYS A 341 5.05 -13.34 31.13
CA LYS A 341 4.00 -12.95 32.06
C LYS A 341 4.56 -12.16 33.25
N ILE A 342 3.98 -11.00 33.53
CA ILE A 342 4.36 -10.12 34.64
C ILE A 342 3.29 -10.12 35.74
N LEU A 343 2.01 -10.01 35.36
CA LEU A 343 0.89 -10.07 36.29
C LEU A 343 -0.12 -11.13 35.84
N HIS A 344 -0.74 -11.80 36.80
CA HIS A 344 -1.81 -12.76 36.57
C HIS A 344 -2.98 -12.47 37.49
N ASN A 345 -4.17 -12.28 36.88
CA ASN A 345 -5.41 -12.02 37.61
C ASN A 345 -5.32 -10.85 38.62
N ALA A 346 -4.51 -9.84 38.28
CA ALA A 346 -4.29 -8.67 39.13
C ALA A 346 -5.48 -7.73 39.16
N LYS A 347 -5.72 -7.08 40.30
CA LYS A 347 -6.81 -6.10 40.47
C LYS A 347 -6.43 -4.68 40.02
N SER A 348 -5.14 -4.40 39.82
CA SER A 348 -4.65 -3.07 39.43
C SER A 348 -3.37 -3.21 38.60
N LEU A 349 -3.13 -2.20 37.74
CA LEU A 349 -1.91 -2.02 36.97
C LEU A 349 -0.88 -1.08 37.65
N GLU A 350 -1.21 -0.53 38.81
CA GLU A 350 -0.37 0.47 39.52
C GLU A 350 1.03 -0.03 39.89
N SER A 351 1.23 -1.33 40.00
CA SER A 351 2.55 -1.93 40.28
C SER A 351 3.48 -1.96 39.08
N LEU A 352 2.96 -1.71 37.86
CA LEU A 352 3.80 -1.74 36.66
C LEU A 352 4.63 -0.46 36.53
N PRO A 353 5.92 -0.54 36.19
CA PRO A 353 6.69 0.62 35.78
C PRO A 353 6.19 1.19 34.45
N SER A 354 6.61 2.42 34.11
CA SER A 354 6.35 2.97 32.76
C SER A 354 6.94 2.05 31.70
N GLY A 355 6.17 1.73 30.68
CA GLY A 355 6.59 0.79 29.65
C GLY A 355 5.43 0.35 28.74
N VAL A 356 5.75 -0.51 27.78
CA VAL A 356 4.79 -1.12 26.86
C VAL A 356 4.52 -2.56 27.28
N TYR A 357 3.25 -2.92 27.42
CA TYR A 357 2.80 -4.22 27.90
C TYR A 357 1.67 -4.77 27.06
N ILE A 358 1.45 -6.08 27.13
CA ILE A 358 0.24 -6.74 26.65
C ILE A 358 -0.67 -6.98 27.87
N VAL A 359 -1.74 -6.21 27.99
CA VAL A 359 -2.72 -6.28 29.09
C VAL A 359 -4.00 -6.89 28.59
N ASN A 360 -4.38 -8.05 29.11
CA ASN A 360 -5.54 -8.83 28.67
C ASN A 360 -5.58 -9.03 27.14
N GLY A 361 -4.41 -9.33 26.53
CA GLY A 361 -4.27 -9.53 25.09
C GLY A 361 -4.09 -8.24 24.28
N LYS A 362 -4.16 -7.06 24.90
CA LYS A 362 -4.02 -5.74 24.23
C LYS A 362 -2.69 -5.07 24.57
N LYS A 363 -2.06 -4.46 23.57
CA LYS A 363 -0.86 -3.65 23.77
C LYS A 363 -1.25 -2.32 24.43
N GLN A 364 -0.67 -2.00 25.58
CA GLN A 364 -0.92 -0.76 26.32
C GLN A 364 0.38 -0.09 26.70
N VAL A 365 0.39 1.23 26.70
CA VAL A 365 1.49 2.06 27.22
C VAL A 365 1.11 2.53 28.60
N ILE A 366 1.89 2.14 29.60
CA ILE A 366 1.76 2.61 30.97
C ILE A 366 2.73 3.77 31.18
N VAL A 367 2.21 4.94 31.51
CA VAL A 367 2.98 6.13 31.82
C VAL A 367 2.71 6.50 33.26
N LYS A 368 3.77 6.70 34.07
CA LYS A 368 3.71 7.19 35.45
C LYS A 368 4.38 8.52 35.57
#